data_8d98b0f7b0a77706e9bf23797dddfea6
#
_entry.id   8d98b0f7b0a77706e9bf23797dddfea6
#
_cell.length_a   1.000
_cell.length_b   1.000
_cell.length_c   1.000
_cell.angle_alpha   90.00
_cell.angle_beta   90.00
_cell.angle_gamma   90.00
#
_symmetry.space_group_name_H-M   'P 1'
#
loop_
_entity.id
_entity.type
_entity.pdbx_description
1 polymer ?
#
loop_
_entity_poly.entity_id
_entity_poly.type
_entity_poly.pdbx_seq_one_letter_code
_entity_poly.pdbx_strand_id
1 'polypeptide(L)'
;SSRAPSSAGTSSLPREFPVDLLMRCNQPKILIYSHDSFGLGHLRRCRTTAHSLVGAFEELSVIILSGSPIIGSFDFRSRVDFVRVPGVIKLRNGQYSAHTLPLGIEEMLELRASIIEHTAEVFDPHVFIVDKEPLGLRGEVRTTLEKLGKRGTRLVLGLRDVMDDPDVLKEEWERKGAPEAVENLYDDVWVYGRKEIHDPLEGIGVPDSVREKALFTGYLRREMPVPTPQ
;
A
#
# COMPACT_ATOMS: atom_id res chain seq x y z
N SER A 1 -35.11 -6.36 45.09
CA SER A 1 -35.08 -6.90 43.73
C SER A 1 -34.75 -5.74 42.78
N SER A 2 -33.46 -5.45 42.58
CA SER A 2 -32.99 -4.44 41.64
C SER A 2 -32.19 -5.14 40.54
N ARG A 3 -32.75 -5.13 39.34
CA ARG A 3 -32.06 -5.54 38.13
C ARG A 3 -31.10 -4.44 37.70
N ALA A 4 -29.82 -4.76 37.57
CA ALA A 4 -28.81 -3.93 36.88
C ALA A 4 -29.10 -3.89 35.38
N PRO A 5 -28.85 -2.76 34.69
CA PRO A 5 -29.01 -2.70 33.25
C PRO A 5 -27.82 -3.39 32.55
N SER A 6 -28.18 -4.21 31.57
CA SER A 6 -27.31 -4.88 30.61
C SER A 6 -26.40 -3.88 29.92
N SER A 7 -25.11 -4.17 29.91
CA SER A 7 -24.09 -3.47 29.12
C SER A 7 -24.44 -3.57 27.63
N ALA A 8 -24.85 -2.46 27.06
CA ALA A 8 -25.01 -2.31 25.62
C ALA A 8 -23.63 -2.51 24.94
N GLY A 9 -23.59 -3.50 24.06
CA GLY A 9 -22.44 -3.72 23.20
C GLY A 9 -22.15 -2.47 22.35
N THR A 10 -20.95 -1.95 22.46
CA THR A 10 -20.43 -0.95 21.55
C THR A 10 -20.38 -1.56 20.15
N SER A 11 -21.38 -1.28 19.33
CA SER A 11 -21.30 -1.53 17.90
C SER A 11 -20.20 -0.62 17.35
N SER A 12 -19.04 -1.19 17.05
CA SER A 12 -18.01 -0.48 16.31
C SER A 12 -18.60 -0.08 14.96
N LEU A 13 -18.70 1.22 14.71
CA LEU A 13 -19.01 1.74 13.39
C LEU A 13 -18.01 1.15 12.38
N PRO A 14 -18.46 0.80 11.16
CA PRO A 14 -17.54 0.34 10.14
C PRO A 14 -16.43 1.37 9.95
N ARG A 15 -15.17 0.92 9.91
CA ARG A 15 -14.02 1.80 9.66
C ARG A 15 -14.21 2.44 8.30
N GLU A 16 -14.31 3.76 8.29
CA GLU A 16 -14.40 4.53 7.06
C GLU A 16 -12.99 4.88 6.57
N PHE A 17 -12.87 5.11 5.27
CA PHE A 17 -11.69 5.72 4.66
C PHE A 17 -11.26 6.92 5.51
N PRO A 18 -9.95 7.21 5.70
CA PRO A 18 -9.49 8.32 6.55
C PRO A 18 -9.79 9.70 5.92
N VAL A 19 -11.02 9.87 5.43
CA VAL A 19 -11.53 11.12 4.87
C VAL A 19 -11.39 12.25 5.88
N ASP A 20 -11.77 11.98 7.12
CA ASP A 20 -11.70 12.97 8.20
C ASP A 20 -10.28 13.45 8.46
N LEU A 21 -9.29 12.57 8.36
CA LEU A 21 -7.88 12.93 8.50
C LEU A 21 -7.47 13.88 7.37
N LEU A 22 -7.78 13.52 6.13
CA LEU A 22 -7.43 14.33 4.95
C LEU A 22 -8.18 15.66 4.92
N MET A 23 -9.45 15.67 5.34
CA MET A 23 -10.28 16.88 5.37
C MET A 23 -9.82 17.90 6.43
N ARG A 24 -9.16 17.46 7.50
CA ARG A 24 -8.64 18.34 8.57
C ARG A 24 -7.27 18.94 8.23
N CYS A 25 -6.57 18.41 7.23
CA CYS A 25 -5.25 18.88 6.83
C CYS A 25 -5.36 19.97 5.78
N ASN A 26 -4.55 21.03 5.94
CA ASN A 26 -4.49 22.16 4.99
C ASN A 26 -3.59 21.78 3.83
N GLN A 27 -3.42 20.93 3.15
CA GLN A 27 -2.57 20.35 2.11
C GLN A 27 -2.23 18.89 2.46
N PRO A 28 -3.22 18.01 2.38
CA PRO A 28 -2.98 16.61 2.68
C PRO A 28 -1.98 16.00 1.71
N LYS A 29 -1.17 15.05 2.22
CA LYS A 29 -0.12 14.38 1.48
C LYS A 29 -0.25 12.88 1.62
N ILE A 30 -0.19 12.16 0.51
CA ILE A 30 -0.19 10.69 0.49
C ILE A 30 1.07 10.22 -0.21
N LEU A 31 1.78 9.31 0.43
CA LEU A 31 2.87 8.56 -0.17
C LEU A 31 2.36 7.16 -0.52
N ILE A 32 2.68 6.65 -1.71
CA ILE A 32 2.30 5.30 -2.15
C ILE A 32 3.58 4.55 -2.53
N TYR A 33 3.83 3.40 -1.90
CA TYR A 33 4.86 2.47 -2.32
C TYR A 33 4.24 1.41 -3.24
N SER A 34 4.71 1.37 -4.49
CA SER A 34 4.30 0.38 -5.49
C SER A 34 5.30 -0.77 -5.53
N HIS A 35 4.85 -1.97 -5.16
CA HIS A 35 5.70 -3.17 -5.18
C HIS A 35 5.92 -3.66 -6.62
N ASP A 36 6.84 -3.02 -7.32
CA ASP A 36 7.18 -3.38 -8.69
C ASP A 36 8.43 -4.28 -8.72
N SER A 37 8.22 -5.57 -8.81
CA SER A 37 9.28 -6.50 -9.18
C SER A 37 9.20 -6.89 -10.67
N PHE A 38 7.99 -7.09 -11.18
CA PHE A 38 7.70 -7.36 -12.60
C PHE A 38 6.24 -7.05 -12.93
N GLY A 39 6.02 -6.45 -14.10
CA GLY A 39 4.69 -6.18 -14.63
C GLY A 39 4.11 -4.82 -14.22
N LEU A 40 3.09 -4.40 -14.96
CA LEU A 40 2.49 -3.07 -14.84
C LEU A 40 1.31 -3.01 -13.85
N GLY A 41 0.93 -4.16 -13.27
CA GLY A 41 -0.29 -4.28 -12.48
C GLY A 41 -0.28 -3.42 -11.22
N HIS A 42 0.84 -3.43 -10.49
CA HIS A 42 1.02 -2.65 -9.27
C HIS A 42 1.05 -1.16 -9.57
N LEU A 43 1.91 -0.73 -10.48
CA LEU A 43 2.02 0.67 -10.87
C LEU A 43 0.70 1.24 -11.39
N ARG A 44 -0.01 0.50 -12.27
CA ARG A 44 -1.33 0.93 -12.79
C ARG A 44 -2.34 1.08 -11.67
N ARG A 45 -2.36 0.17 -10.71
CA ARG A 45 -3.25 0.26 -9.54
C ARG A 45 -2.91 1.47 -8.68
N CYS A 46 -1.64 1.64 -8.29
CA CYS A 46 -1.20 2.78 -7.50
C CYS A 46 -1.50 4.11 -8.20
N ARG A 47 -1.26 4.19 -9.51
CA ARG A 47 -1.61 5.36 -10.32
C ARG A 47 -3.12 5.63 -10.33
N THR A 48 -3.94 4.61 -10.55
CA THR A 48 -5.41 4.75 -10.53
C THR A 48 -5.90 5.20 -9.17
N THR A 49 -5.36 4.64 -8.09
CA THR A 49 -5.66 5.07 -6.71
C THR A 49 -5.27 6.53 -6.51
N ALA A 50 -4.05 6.93 -6.89
CA ALA A 50 -3.58 8.31 -6.78
C ALA A 50 -4.49 9.28 -7.55
N HIS A 51 -4.84 8.94 -8.80
CA HIS A 51 -5.73 9.76 -9.64
C HIS A 51 -7.14 9.90 -9.06
N SER A 52 -7.69 8.82 -8.49
CA SER A 52 -9.00 8.85 -7.83
C SER A 52 -8.97 9.75 -6.60
N LEU A 53 -7.91 9.66 -5.80
CA LEU A 53 -7.74 10.45 -4.59
C LEU A 53 -7.58 11.94 -4.88
N VAL A 54 -6.71 12.34 -5.82
CA VAL A 54 -6.58 13.78 -6.18
C VAL A 54 -7.82 14.32 -6.91
N GLY A 55 -8.64 13.44 -7.49
CA GLY A 55 -9.93 13.81 -8.05
C GLY A 55 -11.01 14.05 -6.99
N ALA A 56 -10.88 13.41 -5.82
CA ALA A 56 -11.82 13.56 -4.70
C ALA A 56 -11.43 14.67 -3.71
N PHE A 57 -10.13 14.98 -3.60
CA PHE A 57 -9.61 15.97 -2.66
C PHE A 57 -8.78 17.04 -3.40
N GLU A 58 -9.26 18.27 -3.44
CA GLU A 58 -8.67 19.35 -4.26
C GLU A 58 -7.24 19.73 -3.88
N GLU A 59 -6.91 19.72 -2.57
CA GLU A 59 -5.59 20.13 -2.07
C GLU A 59 -4.62 18.96 -1.86
N LEU A 60 -5.03 17.74 -2.19
CA LEU A 60 -4.22 16.54 -1.98
C LEU A 60 -3.06 16.48 -2.96
N SER A 61 -1.86 16.19 -2.43
CA SER A 61 -0.67 15.84 -3.19
C SER A 61 -0.29 14.37 -2.97
N VAL A 62 0.10 13.67 -4.03
CA VAL A 62 0.48 12.26 -3.98
C VAL A 62 1.86 12.06 -4.61
N ILE A 63 2.74 11.32 -3.94
CA ILE A 63 3.98 10.81 -4.52
C ILE A 63 3.89 9.28 -4.59
N ILE A 64 4.27 8.71 -5.74
CA ILE A 64 4.37 7.26 -5.94
C ILE A 64 5.85 6.86 -5.97
N LEU A 65 6.26 5.99 -5.04
CA LEU A 65 7.57 5.33 -5.05
C LEU A 65 7.48 4.05 -5.87
N SER A 66 8.31 3.88 -6.89
CA SER A 66 8.26 2.70 -7.75
C SER A 66 9.63 2.32 -8.30
N GLY A 67 9.90 1.03 -8.37
CA GLY A 67 11.07 0.47 -9.07
C GLY A 67 10.85 0.24 -10.57
N SER A 68 9.68 0.56 -11.09
CA SER A 68 9.32 0.32 -12.49
C SER A 68 10.20 1.15 -13.43
N PRO A 69 10.86 0.52 -14.42
CA PRO A 69 11.70 1.25 -15.38
C PRO A 69 10.92 2.17 -16.31
N ILE A 70 9.62 1.96 -16.43
CA ILE A 70 8.75 2.68 -17.35
C ILE A 70 7.78 3.65 -16.66
N ILE A 71 7.96 3.93 -15.36
CA ILE A 71 7.06 4.85 -14.65
C ILE A 71 6.96 6.22 -15.34
N GLY A 72 8.06 6.73 -15.86
CA GLY A 72 8.11 7.99 -16.59
C GLY A 72 7.40 8.00 -17.95
N SER A 73 6.91 6.84 -18.44
CA SER A 73 6.13 6.74 -19.68
C SER A 73 4.62 6.85 -19.46
N PHE A 74 4.19 7.03 -18.21
CA PHE A 74 2.79 7.23 -17.88
C PHE A 74 2.48 8.71 -17.66
N ASP A 75 1.30 9.12 -18.11
CA ASP A 75 0.77 10.44 -17.78
C ASP A 75 0.25 10.44 -16.34
N PHE A 76 0.60 11.47 -15.60
CA PHE A 76 0.11 11.71 -14.25
C PHE A 76 -0.75 12.98 -14.21
N ARG A 77 -1.83 12.93 -13.43
CA ARG A 77 -2.64 14.11 -13.17
C ARG A 77 -1.85 15.14 -12.37
N SER A 78 -2.25 16.40 -12.46
CA SER A 78 -1.77 17.46 -11.57
C SER A 78 -1.84 16.99 -10.12
N ARG A 79 -0.83 17.35 -9.32
CA ARG A 79 -0.67 16.97 -7.90
C ARG A 79 -0.32 15.47 -7.66
N VAL A 80 -0.02 14.72 -8.71
CA VAL A 80 0.55 13.38 -8.61
C VAL A 80 1.93 13.38 -9.27
N ASP A 81 2.94 12.97 -8.52
CA ASP A 81 4.31 12.82 -9.01
C ASP A 81 4.89 11.48 -8.56
N PHE A 82 6.09 11.16 -8.97
CA PHE A 82 6.74 9.90 -8.60
C PHE A 82 8.22 10.06 -8.31
N VAL A 83 8.73 9.15 -7.48
CA VAL A 83 10.16 8.94 -7.27
C VAL A 83 10.49 7.51 -7.72
N ARG A 84 11.38 7.40 -8.69
CA ARG A 84 11.85 6.10 -9.15
C ARG A 84 13.02 5.64 -8.30
N VAL A 85 12.83 4.51 -7.60
CA VAL A 85 13.92 3.79 -6.93
C VAL A 85 14.62 2.85 -7.90
N PRO A 86 15.92 2.51 -7.71
CA PRO A 86 16.62 1.58 -8.57
C PRO A 86 15.89 0.24 -8.71
N GLY A 87 15.81 -0.27 -9.94
CA GLY A 87 15.06 -1.48 -10.26
C GLY A 87 15.79 -2.75 -9.82
N VAL A 88 15.02 -3.76 -9.42
CA VAL A 88 15.50 -5.13 -9.17
C VAL A 88 14.76 -6.10 -10.06
N ILE A 89 15.41 -7.23 -10.38
CA ILE A 89 14.81 -8.33 -11.13
C ILE A 89 14.79 -9.60 -10.28
N LYS A 90 13.74 -10.38 -10.43
CA LYS A 90 13.65 -11.72 -9.86
C LYS A 90 14.18 -12.72 -10.89
N LEU A 91 15.22 -13.42 -10.55
CA LEU A 91 15.82 -14.45 -11.39
C LEU A 91 14.97 -15.73 -11.41
N ARG A 92 15.21 -16.63 -12.38
CA ARG A 92 14.48 -17.91 -12.50
C ARG A 92 14.61 -18.81 -11.27
N ASN A 93 15.73 -18.70 -10.54
CA ASN A 93 15.96 -19.41 -9.28
C ASN A 93 15.26 -18.78 -8.06
N GLY A 94 14.45 -17.75 -8.26
CA GLY A 94 13.74 -17.04 -7.21
C GLY A 94 14.55 -15.96 -6.48
N GLN A 95 15.84 -15.82 -6.76
CA GLN A 95 16.70 -14.79 -6.18
C GLN A 95 16.46 -13.44 -6.85
N TYR A 96 16.80 -12.37 -6.13
CA TYR A 96 16.76 -11.01 -6.66
C TYR A 96 18.16 -10.54 -7.04
N SER A 97 18.24 -9.73 -8.08
CA SER A 97 19.46 -9.07 -8.54
C SER A 97 19.16 -7.63 -8.93
N ALA A 98 20.16 -6.76 -8.88
CA ALA A 98 20.05 -5.43 -9.44
C ALA A 98 19.75 -5.52 -10.94
N HIS A 99 18.90 -4.60 -11.45
CA HIS A 99 18.49 -4.64 -12.85
C HIS A 99 19.56 -4.08 -13.78
N THR A 100 20.14 -2.95 -13.45
CA THR A 100 21.06 -2.20 -14.33
C THR A 100 22.39 -1.87 -13.68
N LEU A 101 22.44 -1.72 -12.37
CA LEU A 101 23.65 -1.36 -11.65
C LEU A 101 24.44 -2.61 -11.30
N PRO A 102 25.79 -2.59 -11.37
CA PRO A 102 26.64 -3.69 -10.98
C PRO A 102 26.82 -3.73 -9.44
N LEU A 103 25.71 -3.73 -8.70
CA LEU A 103 25.68 -3.76 -7.24
C LEU A 103 25.19 -5.11 -6.74
N GLY A 104 25.69 -5.51 -5.57
CA GLY A 104 25.14 -6.63 -4.82
C GLY A 104 23.68 -6.35 -4.40
N ILE A 105 22.92 -7.42 -4.19
CA ILE A 105 21.50 -7.27 -3.85
C ILE A 105 21.31 -6.55 -2.51
N GLU A 106 22.15 -6.78 -1.54
CA GLU A 106 22.05 -6.16 -0.21
C GLU A 106 22.35 -4.65 -0.30
N GLU A 107 23.41 -4.26 -1.03
CA GLU A 107 23.73 -2.86 -1.29
C GLU A 107 22.62 -2.15 -2.06
N MET A 108 22.01 -2.85 -3.02
CA MET A 108 20.85 -2.33 -3.77
C MET A 108 19.64 -2.10 -2.87
N LEU A 109 19.35 -3.03 -1.96
CA LEU A 109 18.22 -2.90 -1.02
C LEU A 109 18.46 -1.77 -0.01
N GLU A 110 19.70 -1.60 0.46
CA GLU A 110 20.08 -0.49 1.34
C GLU A 110 19.88 0.86 0.64
N LEU A 111 20.36 0.98 -0.61
CA LEU A 111 20.16 2.18 -1.41
C LEU A 111 18.68 2.50 -1.61
N ARG A 112 17.88 1.50 -1.96
CA ARG A 112 16.42 1.65 -2.15
C ARG A 112 15.73 2.08 -0.86
N ALA A 113 16.03 1.39 0.25
CA ALA A 113 15.47 1.71 1.57
C ALA A 113 15.80 3.15 1.98
N SER A 114 17.04 3.60 1.76
CA SER A 114 17.47 4.98 2.04
C SER A 114 16.70 6.02 1.23
N ILE A 115 16.49 5.77 -0.07
CA ILE A 115 15.71 6.68 -0.93
C ILE A 115 14.25 6.76 -0.47
N ILE A 116 13.64 5.61 -0.16
CA ILE A 116 12.26 5.52 0.33
C ILE A 116 12.12 6.27 1.65
N GLU A 117 13.00 5.99 2.60
CA GLU A 117 12.98 6.59 3.93
C GLU A 117 13.15 8.10 3.88
N HIS A 118 14.17 8.58 3.16
CA HIS A 118 14.44 10.02 3.05
C HIS A 118 13.30 10.76 2.32
N THR A 119 12.75 10.16 1.26
CA THR A 119 11.58 10.72 0.58
C THR A 119 10.39 10.84 1.55
N ALA A 120 10.13 9.79 2.32
CA ALA A 120 9.05 9.79 3.30
C ALA A 120 9.27 10.82 4.42
N GLU A 121 10.50 10.97 4.89
CA GLU A 121 10.86 11.96 5.93
C GLU A 121 10.66 13.41 5.47
N VAL A 122 11.09 13.75 4.26
CA VAL A 122 11.00 15.11 3.70
C VAL A 122 9.57 15.42 3.21
N PHE A 123 8.92 14.46 2.58
CA PHE A 123 7.56 14.65 2.10
C PHE A 123 6.56 14.74 3.25
N ASP A 124 6.83 14.07 4.38
CA ASP A 124 6.02 14.06 5.60
C ASP A 124 4.54 13.74 5.32
N PRO A 125 4.23 12.51 4.88
CA PRO A 125 2.87 12.15 4.44
C PRO A 125 1.93 11.97 5.63
N HIS A 126 0.66 12.38 5.45
CA HIS A 126 -0.42 12.08 6.39
C HIS A 126 -0.88 10.63 6.28
N VAL A 127 -0.77 10.04 5.09
CA VAL A 127 -1.08 8.64 4.82
C VAL A 127 0.05 8.01 4.02
N PHE A 128 0.50 6.83 4.40
CA PHE A 128 1.43 6.01 3.62
C PHE A 128 0.76 4.69 3.23
N ILE A 129 0.59 4.48 1.93
CA ILE A 129 -0.01 3.27 1.37
C ILE A 129 1.09 2.37 0.82
N VAL A 130 1.16 1.14 1.30
CA VAL A 130 2.07 0.09 0.79
C VAL A 130 1.26 -0.92 -0.01
N ASP A 131 1.62 -1.12 -1.28
CA ASP A 131 0.90 -2.02 -2.18
C ASP A 131 1.43 -3.45 -2.10
N LYS A 132 0.56 -4.40 -1.82
CA LYS A 132 0.73 -5.86 -1.83
C LYS A 132 1.65 -6.43 -0.74
N GLU A 133 2.90 -6.03 -0.67
CA GLU A 133 3.91 -6.63 0.21
C GLU A 133 4.05 -5.79 1.49
N PRO A 134 3.61 -6.30 2.64
CA PRO A 134 3.56 -5.49 3.88
C PRO A 134 4.89 -4.87 4.31
N LEU A 135 6.01 -5.51 3.99
CA LEU A 135 7.34 -5.00 4.30
C LEU A 135 8.12 -4.54 3.07
N GLY A 136 7.45 -4.48 1.91
CA GLY A 136 8.11 -4.19 0.64
C GLY A 136 9.06 -5.31 0.21
N LEU A 137 9.96 -5.00 -0.71
CA LEU A 137 10.95 -5.96 -1.18
C LEU A 137 11.94 -6.27 -0.06
N ARG A 138 11.93 -7.52 0.44
CA ARG A 138 12.84 -8.02 1.49
C ARG A 138 12.96 -7.11 2.72
N GLY A 139 11.90 -6.40 3.07
CA GLY A 139 11.84 -5.58 4.28
C GLY A 139 12.26 -4.11 4.09
N GLU A 140 12.49 -3.64 2.88
CA GLU A 140 13.03 -2.30 2.59
C GLU A 140 12.16 -1.13 3.10
N VAL A 141 10.85 -1.34 3.37
CA VAL A 141 9.96 -0.30 3.91
C VAL A 141 9.76 -0.37 5.42
N ARG A 142 10.29 -1.38 6.12
CA ARG A 142 10.07 -1.59 7.56
C ARG A 142 10.44 -0.36 8.39
N THR A 143 11.67 0.13 8.23
CA THR A 143 12.16 1.30 8.99
C THR A 143 11.32 2.54 8.71
N THR A 144 10.91 2.73 7.45
CA THR A 144 10.03 3.84 7.06
C THR A 144 8.67 3.74 7.75
N LEU A 145 8.05 2.55 7.78
CA LEU A 145 6.79 2.31 8.48
C LEU A 145 6.90 2.65 9.96
N GLU A 146 7.93 2.13 10.63
CA GLU A 146 8.15 2.37 12.06
C GLU A 146 8.36 3.86 12.39
N LYS A 147 9.11 4.58 11.56
CA LYS A 147 9.35 6.02 11.72
C LYS A 147 8.09 6.84 11.48
N LEU A 148 7.38 6.57 10.39
CA LEU A 148 6.15 7.28 10.04
C LEU A 148 5.03 7.02 11.05
N GLY A 149 4.86 5.77 11.51
CA GLY A 149 3.90 5.42 12.54
C GLY A 149 4.12 6.19 13.84
N LYS A 150 5.38 6.34 14.29
CA LYS A 150 5.73 7.15 15.46
C LYS A 150 5.43 8.65 15.31
N ARG A 151 5.34 9.14 14.06
CA ARG A 151 4.96 10.53 13.75
C ARG A 151 3.44 10.72 13.62
N GLY A 152 2.67 9.63 13.67
CA GLY A 152 1.20 9.68 13.53
C GLY A 152 0.71 9.61 12.07
N THR A 153 1.58 9.28 11.12
CA THR A 153 1.17 8.95 9.75
C THR A 153 0.25 7.73 9.78
N ARG A 154 -0.89 7.79 9.09
CA ARG A 154 -1.78 6.64 8.92
C ARG A 154 -1.16 5.64 7.95
N LEU A 155 -0.92 4.41 8.41
CA LEU A 155 -0.27 3.36 7.64
C LEU A 155 -1.30 2.40 7.06
N VAL A 156 -1.31 2.25 5.74
CA VAL A 156 -2.32 1.49 4.99
C VAL A 156 -1.66 0.42 4.13
N LEU A 157 -2.10 -0.82 4.26
CA LEU A 157 -1.74 -1.89 3.34
C LEU A 157 -2.79 -2.02 2.24
N GLY A 158 -2.40 -1.94 0.98
CA GLY A 158 -3.29 -2.14 -0.17
C GLY A 158 -3.18 -3.56 -0.72
N LEU A 159 -4.29 -4.31 -0.77
CA LEU A 159 -4.36 -5.68 -1.27
C LEU A 159 -5.31 -5.78 -2.46
N ARG A 160 -5.00 -6.68 -3.41
CA ARG A 160 -5.97 -7.11 -4.41
C ARG A 160 -7.02 -8.03 -3.77
N ASP A 161 -8.19 -8.07 -4.34
CA ASP A 161 -9.24 -9.03 -3.99
C ASP A 161 -8.81 -10.47 -4.28
N VAL A 162 -8.24 -10.73 -5.44
CA VAL A 162 -7.69 -12.04 -5.82
C VAL A 162 -6.17 -12.00 -5.70
N MET A 163 -5.63 -12.74 -4.76
CA MET A 163 -4.20 -12.96 -4.58
C MET A 163 -3.81 -14.35 -5.09
N ASP A 164 -2.64 -14.84 -4.70
CA ASP A 164 -2.19 -16.19 -5.00
C ASP A 164 -3.03 -17.22 -4.21
N ASP A 165 -2.85 -18.50 -4.49
CA ASP A 165 -3.51 -19.59 -3.76
C ASP A 165 -3.35 -19.41 -2.24
N PRO A 166 -4.42 -19.58 -1.43
CA PRO A 166 -4.40 -19.31 0.00
C PRO A 166 -3.32 -20.07 0.76
N ASP A 167 -3.06 -21.33 0.42
CA ASP A 167 -2.04 -22.14 1.10
C ASP A 167 -0.62 -21.62 0.78
N VAL A 168 -0.36 -21.31 -0.50
CA VAL A 168 0.91 -20.71 -0.95
C VAL A 168 1.13 -19.35 -0.30
N LEU A 169 0.09 -18.54 -0.27
CA LEU A 169 0.14 -17.20 0.31
C LEU A 169 0.37 -17.24 1.82
N LYS A 170 -0.27 -18.17 2.52
CA LYS A 170 -0.09 -18.39 3.95
C LYS A 170 1.36 -18.72 4.29
N GLU A 171 1.94 -19.72 3.61
CA GLU A 171 3.35 -20.10 3.82
C GLU A 171 4.31 -18.94 3.51
N GLU A 172 4.02 -18.17 2.45
CA GLU A 172 4.82 -17.01 2.08
C GLU A 172 4.74 -15.91 3.13
N TRP A 173 3.55 -15.60 3.62
CA TRP A 173 3.31 -14.58 4.63
C TRP A 173 3.93 -14.95 5.97
N GLU A 174 3.77 -16.19 6.42
CA GLU A 174 4.38 -16.70 7.66
C GLU A 174 5.91 -16.60 7.58
N ARG A 175 6.51 -17.07 6.48
CA ARG A 175 7.97 -16.99 6.26
C ARG A 175 8.51 -15.57 6.27
N LYS A 176 7.74 -14.59 5.79
CA LYS A 176 8.11 -13.17 5.72
C LYS A 176 7.78 -12.40 7.00
N GLY A 177 7.09 -13.00 7.97
CA GLY A 177 6.58 -12.29 9.14
C GLY A 177 5.54 -11.22 8.80
N ALA A 178 4.80 -11.44 7.71
CA ALA A 178 3.81 -10.49 7.21
C ALA A 178 2.60 -10.32 8.14
N PRO A 179 2.00 -11.40 8.73
CA PRO A 179 0.88 -11.25 9.64
C PRO A 179 1.20 -10.34 10.85
N GLU A 180 2.35 -10.58 11.49
CA GLU A 180 2.82 -9.76 12.61
C GLU A 180 3.09 -8.31 12.20
N ALA A 181 3.69 -8.11 11.03
CA ALA A 181 3.94 -6.76 10.51
C ALA A 181 2.64 -6.00 10.25
N VAL A 182 1.61 -6.66 9.68
CA VAL A 182 0.30 -6.03 9.43
C VAL A 182 -0.40 -5.73 10.75
N GLU A 183 -0.33 -6.66 11.72
CA GLU A 183 -0.94 -6.45 13.03
C GLU A 183 -0.33 -5.26 13.77
N ASN A 184 0.98 -5.13 13.78
CA ASN A 184 1.69 -4.18 14.62
C ASN A 184 2.00 -2.84 13.96
N LEU A 185 2.15 -2.79 12.63
CA LEU A 185 2.58 -1.58 11.94
C LEU A 185 1.44 -0.85 11.21
N TYR A 186 0.42 -1.58 10.73
CA TYR A 186 -0.61 -0.98 9.89
C TYR A 186 -1.85 -0.60 10.69
N ASP A 187 -2.46 0.52 10.33
CA ASP A 187 -3.74 0.97 10.87
C ASP A 187 -4.91 0.37 10.10
N ASP A 188 -4.80 0.26 8.77
CA ASP A 188 -5.84 -0.25 7.88
C ASP A 188 -5.29 -1.21 6.83
N VAL A 189 -6.15 -2.10 6.35
CA VAL A 189 -5.93 -2.95 5.18
C VAL A 189 -7.01 -2.62 4.15
N TRP A 190 -6.63 -2.03 3.03
CA TRP A 190 -7.57 -1.76 1.94
C TRP A 190 -7.58 -2.90 0.95
N VAL A 191 -8.75 -3.50 0.76
CA VAL A 191 -8.96 -4.53 -0.25
C VAL A 191 -9.64 -3.89 -1.46
N TYR A 192 -8.96 -3.88 -2.60
CA TYR A 192 -9.48 -3.35 -3.86
C TYR A 192 -10.45 -4.34 -4.51
N GLY A 193 -11.61 -4.51 -3.92
CA GLY A 193 -12.63 -5.47 -4.30
C GLY A 193 -13.85 -5.38 -3.42
N ARG A 194 -14.75 -6.33 -3.57
CA ARG A 194 -15.99 -6.43 -2.79
C ARG A 194 -15.97 -7.70 -1.97
N LYS A 195 -16.25 -7.60 -0.68
CA LYS A 195 -16.20 -8.72 0.26
C LYS A 195 -17.13 -9.86 -0.14
N GLU A 196 -18.30 -9.52 -0.71
CA GLU A 196 -19.30 -10.49 -1.14
C GLU A 196 -18.83 -11.34 -2.34
N ILE A 197 -17.77 -10.89 -3.05
CA ILE A 197 -17.19 -11.62 -4.18
C ILE A 197 -16.03 -12.48 -3.71
N HIS A 198 -15.09 -11.90 -2.96
CA HIS A 198 -13.94 -12.62 -2.42
C HIS A 198 -13.28 -11.85 -1.28
N ASP A 199 -12.91 -12.57 -0.22
CA ASP A 199 -12.11 -12.04 0.89
C ASP A 199 -10.69 -12.62 0.80
N PRO A 200 -9.67 -11.82 0.42
CA PRO A 200 -8.30 -12.32 0.26
C PRO A 200 -7.63 -12.68 1.60
N LEU A 201 -8.24 -12.32 2.73
CA LEU A 201 -7.73 -12.66 4.05
C LEU A 201 -8.33 -13.97 4.58
N GLU A 202 -9.29 -14.57 3.85
CA GLU A 202 -9.86 -15.86 4.20
C GLU A 202 -8.86 -16.99 3.89
N GLY A 203 -8.69 -17.92 4.83
CA GLY A 203 -7.83 -19.08 4.66
C GLY A 203 -6.32 -18.85 4.88
N ILE A 204 -5.84 -17.62 4.91
CA ILE A 204 -4.39 -17.33 5.06
C ILE A 204 -3.89 -17.22 6.51
N GLY A 205 -4.75 -17.54 7.48
CA GLY A 205 -4.32 -17.66 8.89
C GLY A 205 -3.95 -16.36 9.60
N VAL A 206 -4.43 -15.19 9.10
CA VAL A 206 -4.19 -13.90 9.78
C VAL A 206 -5.03 -13.77 11.05
N PRO A 207 -4.54 -13.09 12.10
CA PRO A 207 -5.29 -12.80 13.32
C PRO A 207 -6.58 -12.02 13.03
N ASP A 208 -7.59 -12.17 13.92
CA ASP A 208 -8.83 -11.39 13.82
C ASP A 208 -8.59 -9.89 13.87
N SER A 209 -7.61 -9.43 14.65
CA SER A 209 -7.16 -8.04 14.69
C SER A 209 -6.76 -7.48 13.32
N VAL A 210 -6.17 -8.29 12.44
CA VAL A 210 -5.85 -7.92 11.05
C VAL A 210 -7.11 -7.88 10.19
N ARG A 211 -8.04 -8.85 10.38
CA ARG A 211 -9.33 -8.86 9.65
C ARG A 211 -10.19 -7.65 9.98
N GLU A 212 -10.17 -7.21 11.25
CA GLU A 212 -10.87 -6.01 11.69
C GLU A 212 -10.34 -4.71 11.07
N LYS A 213 -9.10 -4.71 10.57
CA LYS A 213 -8.51 -3.57 9.83
C LYS A 213 -8.95 -3.53 8.37
N ALA A 214 -9.59 -4.58 7.86
CA ALA A 214 -9.94 -4.69 6.45
C ALA A 214 -11.09 -3.75 6.05
N LEU A 215 -10.84 -2.94 5.02
CA LEU A 215 -11.81 -2.08 4.37
C LEU A 215 -11.89 -2.45 2.88
N PHE A 216 -13.06 -2.91 2.43
CA PHE A 216 -13.31 -3.22 1.03
C PHE A 216 -13.71 -1.96 0.27
N THR A 217 -12.82 -1.47 -0.60
CA THR A 217 -12.97 -0.18 -1.29
C THR A 217 -13.82 -0.27 -2.56
N GLY A 218 -14.23 -1.47 -2.95
CA GLY A 218 -14.77 -1.72 -4.28
C GLY A 218 -13.70 -1.74 -5.36
N TYR A 219 -14.12 -1.91 -6.61
CA TYR A 219 -13.20 -1.97 -7.74
C TYR A 219 -12.79 -0.57 -8.19
N LEU A 220 -11.49 -0.39 -8.45
CA LEU A 220 -10.96 0.83 -9.02
C LEU A 220 -11.51 1.02 -10.45
N ARG A 221 -12.12 2.15 -10.71
CA ARG A 221 -12.61 2.49 -12.06
C ARG A 221 -11.43 2.72 -12.99
N ARG A 222 -11.41 2.03 -14.14
CA ARG A 222 -10.45 2.33 -15.21
C ARG A 222 -10.96 3.55 -15.97
N GLU A 223 -10.11 4.56 -16.12
CA GLU A 223 -10.38 5.62 -17.08
C GLU A 223 -10.24 5.03 -18.50
N MET A 224 -11.28 5.19 -19.30
CA MET A 224 -11.17 4.87 -20.73
C MET A 224 -10.23 5.90 -21.35
N PRO A 225 -9.27 5.49 -22.20
CA PRO A 225 -8.50 6.44 -22.99
C PRO A 225 -9.46 7.33 -23.78
N VAL A 226 -9.32 8.65 -23.63
CA VAL A 226 -10.05 9.57 -24.50
C VAL A 226 -9.51 9.34 -25.92
N PRO A 227 -10.35 9.00 -26.93
CA PRO A 227 -9.89 8.87 -28.28
C PRO A 227 -9.24 10.20 -28.70
N THR A 228 -7.96 10.16 -29.06
CA THR A 228 -7.32 11.32 -29.67
C THR A 228 -8.01 11.58 -31.00
N PRO A 229 -8.54 12.78 -31.27
CA PRO A 229 -9.06 13.11 -32.60
C PRO A 229 -7.94 12.91 -33.62
N GLN A 230 -8.22 12.15 -34.68
CA GLN A 230 -7.31 11.99 -35.83
C GLN A 230 -7.26 13.28 -36.64
#